data_81698c565f2d8f3d04bd1e668d4a6da2
#
_entry.id   81698c565f2d8f3d04bd1e668d4a6da2
#
_cell.length_a   1.000
_cell.length_b   1.000
_cell.length_c   1.000
_cell.angle_alpha   90.00
_cell.angle_beta   90.00
_cell.angle_gamma   90.00
#
_symmetry.space_group_name_H-M   'P 1'
#
loop_
_entity.id
_entity.type
_entity.pdbx_description
1 polymer ?
#
loop_
_entity_poly.entity_id
_entity_poly.type
_entity_poly.pdbx_seq_one_letter_code
_entity_poly.pdbx_strand_id
1 'polypeptide(L)'
;AISTELGFDDLVSFDVNSDCELEYMIFGKLRLMISEDNFKDIIGENKDEFYYLKDTKNNTYQLRIDAHNHSQIYDEKTLDLTNHIEKLEKTAIDNLSLDLRLYNTTQTREIMKYIDSKVNKKQVYKLPEDMKTYTANFKKGLYKK
;
A
#
# COMPACT_ATOMS: atom_id res chain seq x y z
N ALA A 1 -1.92 -13.00 -4.74
CA ALA A 1 -2.34 -11.85 -3.93
C ALA A 1 -3.72 -11.37 -4.36
N ILE A 2 -4.51 -10.89 -3.41
CA ILE A 2 -5.86 -10.34 -3.62
C ILE A 2 -5.74 -8.82 -3.79
N SER A 3 -6.63 -8.24 -4.62
CA SER A 3 -6.67 -6.78 -4.84
C SER A 3 -7.02 -6.02 -3.56
N THR A 4 -6.29 -4.96 -3.27
CA THR A 4 -6.57 -4.01 -2.18
C THR A 4 -7.80 -3.11 -2.43
N GLU A 5 -8.44 -3.23 -3.60
CA GLU A 5 -9.71 -2.59 -3.90
C GLU A 5 -10.88 -3.26 -3.17
N LEU A 6 -10.74 -4.53 -2.80
CA LEU A 6 -11.74 -5.27 -2.03
C LEU A 6 -11.78 -4.76 -0.59
N GLY A 7 -12.99 -4.54 -0.08
CA GLY A 7 -13.22 -4.19 1.30
C GLY A 7 -13.34 -5.41 2.22
N PHE A 8 -13.46 -5.17 3.51
CA PHE A 8 -13.57 -6.24 4.51
C PHE A 8 -14.79 -7.16 4.24
N ASP A 9 -15.94 -6.58 3.92
CA ASP A 9 -17.17 -7.34 3.66
C ASP A 9 -17.00 -8.27 2.43
N ASP A 10 -16.24 -7.81 1.41
CA ASP A 10 -15.92 -8.62 0.24
C ASP A 10 -15.00 -9.80 0.62
N LEU A 11 -13.99 -9.56 1.49
CA LEU A 11 -13.07 -10.59 1.95
C LEU A 11 -13.76 -11.67 2.80
N VAL A 12 -14.74 -11.28 3.62
CA VAL A 12 -15.54 -12.23 4.42
C VAL A 12 -16.39 -13.13 3.54
N SER A 13 -16.84 -12.63 2.40
CA SER A 13 -17.66 -13.40 1.46
C SER A 13 -16.88 -14.41 0.60
N PHE A 14 -15.53 -14.40 0.68
CA PHE A 14 -14.71 -15.37 -0.04
C PHE A 14 -14.87 -16.76 0.58
N ASP A 15 -15.56 -17.63 -0.14
CA ASP A 15 -15.59 -19.06 0.15
C ASP A 15 -14.50 -19.74 -0.68
N VAL A 16 -13.35 -19.97 -0.06
CA VAL A 16 -12.19 -20.52 -0.77
C VAL A 16 -12.08 -22.02 -0.51
N ASN A 17 -12.73 -22.79 -1.34
CA ASN A 17 -12.42 -24.21 -1.56
C ASN A 17 -11.26 -24.37 -2.57
N SER A 18 -10.14 -23.66 -2.37
CA SER A 18 -9.01 -23.74 -3.29
C SER A 18 -7.75 -24.17 -2.53
N ASP A 19 -6.93 -24.99 -3.18
CA ASP A 19 -5.58 -25.35 -2.72
C ASP A 19 -4.59 -24.17 -2.83
N CYS A 20 -5.07 -22.95 -3.06
CA CYS A 20 -4.27 -21.74 -3.22
C CYS A 20 -4.30 -20.90 -1.96
N GLU A 21 -3.11 -20.54 -1.45
CA GLU A 21 -2.98 -19.57 -0.38
C GLU A 21 -3.36 -18.16 -0.84
N LEU A 22 -4.15 -17.47 -0.04
CA LEU A 22 -4.59 -16.10 -0.29
C LEU A 22 -3.72 -15.11 0.46
N GLU A 23 -3.16 -14.15 -0.26
CA GLU A 23 -2.35 -13.07 0.29
C GLU A 23 -3.07 -11.73 0.14
N TYR A 24 -3.07 -10.92 1.19
CA TYR A 24 -3.63 -9.58 1.20
C TYR A 24 -2.64 -8.56 1.74
N MET A 25 -2.43 -7.46 1.00
CA MET A 25 -1.52 -6.40 1.40
C MET A 25 -2.15 -5.53 2.49
N ILE A 26 -1.46 -5.41 3.63
CA ILE A 26 -1.94 -4.62 4.78
C ILE A 26 -1.17 -3.32 5.00
N PHE A 27 0.00 -3.16 4.39
CA PHE A 27 0.82 -1.97 4.53
C PHE A 27 1.63 -1.67 3.27
N GLY A 28 1.65 -0.41 2.86
CA GLY A 28 2.44 0.06 1.72
C GLY A 28 1.74 1.12 0.90
N LYS A 29 2.41 1.64 -0.13
CA LYS A 29 1.82 2.61 -1.05
C LYS A 29 1.08 1.90 -2.17
N LEU A 30 -0.18 2.29 -2.40
CA LEU A 30 -0.97 1.71 -3.48
C LEU A 30 -0.51 2.25 -4.83
N ARG A 31 -0.24 1.35 -5.77
CA ARG A 31 -0.03 1.71 -7.16
C ARG A 31 -1.38 1.98 -7.82
N LEU A 32 -1.57 3.23 -8.23
CA LEU A 32 -2.82 3.70 -8.82
C LEU A 32 -2.85 3.52 -10.34
N MET A 33 -1.68 3.65 -10.98
CA MET A 33 -1.57 3.58 -12.43
C MET A 33 -0.21 3.03 -12.85
N ILE A 34 -0.19 2.33 -13.97
CA ILE A 34 1.01 2.04 -14.75
C ILE A 34 0.78 2.53 -16.18
N SER A 35 1.76 3.21 -16.76
CA SER A 35 1.76 3.66 -18.16
C SER A 35 2.99 3.11 -18.87
N GLU A 36 2.83 2.72 -20.12
CA GLU A 36 3.95 2.38 -21.02
C GLU A 36 4.75 3.61 -21.41
N ASP A 37 4.17 4.82 -21.24
CA ASP A 37 4.87 6.07 -21.53
C ASP A 37 5.93 6.36 -20.46
N ASN A 38 7.12 6.73 -20.93
CA ASN A 38 8.19 7.20 -20.06
C ASN A 38 8.01 8.69 -19.72
N PHE A 39 7.44 8.99 -18.57
CA PHE A 39 7.25 10.39 -18.15
C PHE A 39 8.55 11.13 -17.84
N LYS A 40 9.68 10.44 -17.78
CA LYS A 40 11.00 11.06 -17.65
C LYS A 40 11.31 12.02 -18.82
N ASP A 41 10.83 11.67 -20.01
CA ASP A 41 11.00 12.50 -21.21
C ASP A 41 10.24 13.83 -21.13
N ILE A 42 9.19 13.88 -20.31
CA ILE A 42 8.36 15.07 -20.08
C ILE A 42 8.86 15.89 -18.89
N ILE A 43 9.32 15.21 -17.82
CA ILE A 43 9.69 15.83 -16.54
C ILE A 43 11.16 16.29 -16.55
N GLY A 44 11.97 15.73 -17.45
CA GLY A 44 13.42 15.93 -17.49
C GLY A 44 14.17 15.02 -16.52
N GLU A 45 15.49 14.98 -16.65
CA GLU A 45 16.35 14.21 -15.76
C GLU A 45 16.41 14.88 -14.37
N ASN A 46 15.90 14.21 -13.38
CA ASN A 46 16.15 14.53 -11.98
C ASN A 46 17.11 13.48 -11.40
N LYS A 47 18.03 13.90 -10.54
CA LYS A 47 18.98 13.00 -9.87
C LYS A 47 18.34 12.17 -8.76
N ASP A 48 17.13 12.52 -8.38
CA ASP A 48 16.38 11.79 -7.36
C ASP A 48 15.66 10.57 -7.98
N GLU A 49 15.67 9.45 -7.26
CA GLU A 49 14.99 8.22 -7.70
C GLU A 49 13.47 8.36 -7.77
N PHE A 50 12.92 9.42 -7.18
CA PHE A 50 11.48 9.64 -7.07
C PHE A 50 11.10 11.02 -7.59
N TYR A 51 10.04 11.02 -8.37
CA TYR A 51 9.38 12.24 -8.83
C TYR A 51 8.04 12.39 -8.11
N TYR A 52 7.57 13.62 -7.99
CA TYR A 52 6.27 13.91 -7.40
C TYR A 52 5.40 14.65 -8.39
N LEU A 53 4.18 14.15 -8.60
CA LEU A 53 3.16 14.76 -9.44
C LEU A 53 2.11 15.41 -8.53
N LYS A 54 1.55 16.54 -8.98
CA LYS A 54 0.39 17.17 -8.35
C LYS A 54 -0.76 17.23 -9.33
N ASP A 55 -1.96 16.91 -8.86
CA ASP A 55 -3.17 17.16 -9.65
C ASP A 55 -3.71 18.58 -9.44
N THR A 56 -4.76 18.92 -10.17
CA THR A 56 -5.42 20.23 -10.09
C THR A 56 -6.08 20.51 -8.72
N LYS A 57 -6.25 19.46 -7.90
CA LYS A 57 -6.81 19.54 -6.53
C LYS A 57 -5.71 19.55 -5.46
N ASN A 58 -4.43 19.72 -5.87
CA ASN A 58 -3.25 19.68 -5.00
C ASN A 58 -3.00 18.32 -4.30
N ASN A 59 -3.57 17.22 -4.79
CA ASN A 59 -3.14 15.90 -4.32
C ASN A 59 -1.76 15.61 -4.89
N THR A 60 -0.90 15.02 -4.08
CA THR A 60 0.45 14.62 -4.47
C THR A 60 0.50 13.13 -4.72
N TYR A 61 1.21 12.72 -5.76
CA TYR A 61 1.43 11.33 -6.13
C TYR A 61 2.92 11.09 -6.32
N GLN A 62 3.38 9.91 -5.96
CA GLN A 62 4.76 9.51 -6.18
C GLN A 62 4.88 8.80 -7.52
N LEU A 63 5.76 9.27 -8.37
CA LEU A 63 6.07 8.64 -9.65
C LEU A 63 7.39 7.89 -9.56
N ARG A 64 7.41 6.66 -10.02
CA ARG A 64 8.62 5.86 -10.24
C ARG A 64 8.66 5.39 -11.68
N ILE A 65 9.84 5.40 -12.27
CA ILE A 65 10.09 4.81 -13.59
C ILE A 65 10.85 3.51 -13.38
N ASP A 66 10.32 2.42 -13.93
CA ASP A 66 10.94 1.10 -13.79
C ASP A 66 12.06 0.86 -14.83
N ALA A 67 12.71 -0.30 -14.74
CA ALA A 67 13.81 -0.67 -15.62
C ALA A 67 13.38 -0.83 -17.11
N HIS A 68 12.09 -0.94 -17.38
CA HIS A 68 11.53 -1.01 -18.73
C HIS A 68 11.00 0.33 -19.24
N ASN A 69 11.29 1.42 -18.51
CA ASN A 69 10.81 2.78 -18.76
C ASN A 69 9.30 2.97 -18.62
N HIS A 70 8.61 2.08 -17.92
CA HIS A 70 7.21 2.29 -17.58
C HIS A 70 7.08 3.25 -16.42
N SER A 71 6.13 4.17 -16.51
CA SER A 71 5.81 5.10 -15.45
C SER A 71 4.79 4.47 -14.50
N GLN A 72 5.13 4.38 -13.22
CA GLN A 72 4.28 3.85 -12.18
C GLN A 72 3.90 4.96 -11.19
N ILE A 73 2.60 5.22 -11.04
CA ILE A 73 2.10 6.26 -10.15
C ILE A 73 1.53 5.61 -8.89
N TYR A 74 1.97 6.12 -7.74
CA TYR A 74 1.57 5.63 -6.42
C TYR A 74 0.88 6.74 -5.62
N ASP A 75 -0.04 6.35 -4.74
CA ASP A 75 -0.61 7.27 -3.77
C ASP A 75 0.49 7.82 -2.84
N GLU A 76 0.41 9.10 -2.47
CA GLU A 76 1.28 9.67 -1.45
C GLU A 76 1.02 9.01 -0.09
N LYS A 77 -0.24 8.71 0.20
CA LYS A 77 -0.65 8.09 1.46
C LYS A 77 -0.27 6.61 1.48
N THR A 78 0.06 6.15 2.66
CA THR A 78 0.37 4.74 2.95
C THR A 78 -0.90 4.01 3.38
N LEU A 79 -1.23 2.90 2.72
CA LEU A 79 -2.19 1.94 3.25
C LEU A 79 -1.69 1.43 4.60
N ASP A 80 -2.52 1.49 5.64
CA ASP A 80 -2.22 0.92 6.95
C ASP A 80 -3.47 0.23 7.52
N LEU A 81 -3.47 -1.08 7.45
CA LEU A 81 -4.50 -1.95 8.00
C LEU A 81 -4.05 -2.71 9.26
N THR A 82 -2.92 -2.32 9.85
CA THR A 82 -2.37 -3.03 11.02
C THR A 82 -3.32 -3.05 12.23
N ASN A 83 -4.19 -2.05 12.36
CA ASN A 83 -5.23 -2.04 13.39
C ASN A 83 -6.41 -2.98 13.07
N HIS A 84 -6.39 -3.65 11.92
CA HIS A 84 -7.44 -4.56 11.47
C HIS A 84 -6.97 -6.02 11.32
N ILE A 85 -5.77 -6.35 11.77
CA ILE A 85 -5.19 -7.71 11.69
C ILE A 85 -6.14 -8.74 12.31
N GLU A 86 -6.65 -8.50 13.53
CA GLU A 86 -7.59 -9.42 14.21
C GLU A 86 -8.91 -9.66 13.44
N LYS A 87 -9.30 -8.70 12.59
CA LYS A 87 -10.45 -8.88 11.70
C LYS A 87 -10.09 -9.72 10.48
N LEU A 88 -8.91 -9.47 9.92
CA LEU A 88 -8.39 -10.21 8.75
C LEU A 88 -8.13 -11.69 9.09
N GLU A 89 -7.68 -12.00 10.29
CA GLU A 89 -7.52 -13.37 10.80
C GLU A 89 -8.82 -14.20 10.80
N LYS A 90 -9.99 -13.53 10.71
CA LYS A 90 -11.30 -14.18 10.64
C LYS A 90 -11.81 -14.39 9.22
N THR A 91 -11.02 -14.04 8.23
CA THR A 91 -11.32 -14.21 6.80
C THR A 91 -10.55 -15.40 6.24
N ALA A 92 -10.74 -15.70 4.96
CA ALA A 92 -10.01 -16.73 4.25
C ALA A 92 -8.58 -16.32 3.83
N ILE A 93 -8.04 -15.23 4.39
CA ILE A 93 -6.67 -14.75 4.08
C ILE A 93 -5.66 -15.58 4.88
N ASP A 94 -4.71 -16.19 4.17
CA ASP A 94 -3.64 -17.00 4.76
C ASP A 94 -2.41 -16.17 5.10
N ASN A 95 -2.09 -15.18 4.25
CA ASN A 95 -0.88 -14.38 4.34
C ASN A 95 -1.16 -12.89 4.30
N LEU A 96 -0.53 -12.12 5.20
CA LEU A 96 -0.54 -10.67 5.21
C LEU A 96 0.79 -10.14 4.69
N SER A 97 0.76 -9.26 3.67
CA SER A 97 1.98 -8.75 3.05
C SER A 97 2.19 -7.26 3.26
N LEU A 98 3.45 -6.85 3.16
CA LEU A 98 3.92 -5.48 3.26
C LEU A 98 4.63 -5.10 1.96
N ASP A 99 4.27 -3.99 1.33
CA ASP A 99 5.04 -3.43 0.21
C ASP A 99 5.92 -2.27 0.69
N LEU A 100 7.20 -2.55 0.88
CA LEU A 100 8.17 -1.59 1.40
C LEU A 100 9.12 -1.03 0.32
N ARG A 101 8.86 -1.31 -0.96
CA ARG A 101 9.75 -0.94 -2.08
C ARG A 101 9.94 0.57 -2.28
N LEU A 102 9.02 1.38 -1.77
CA LEU A 102 9.04 2.84 -1.91
C LEU A 102 9.53 3.58 -0.65
N TYR A 103 10.12 2.86 0.28
CA TYR A 103 10.67 3.42 1.51
C TYR A 103 12.18 3.25 1.56
N ASN A 104 12.89 4.26 2.05
CA ASN A 104 14.32 4.14 2.28
C ASN A 104 14.63 3.23 3.50
N THR A 105 15.90 2.90 3.70
CA THR A 105 16.33 1.98 4.77
C THR A 105 15.90 2.44 6.17
N THR A 106 15.96 3.74 6.44
CA THR A 106 15.57 4.30 7.75
C THR A 106 14.06 4.15 7.96
N GLN A 107 13.27 4.56 6.97
CA GLN A 107 11.81 4.42 6.99
C GLN A 107 11.39 2.96 7.12
N THR A 108 12.01 2.07 6.35
CA THR A 108 11.75 0.61 6.42
C THR A 108 11.99 0.07 7.83
N ARG A 109 13.08 0.48 8.48
CA ARG A 109 13.38 0.06 9.85
C ARG A 109 12.33 0.53 10.85
N GLU A 110 11.88 1.78 10.76
CA GLU A 110 10.84 2.31 11.64
C GLU A 110 9.48 1.66 11.39
N ILE A 111 9.13 1.41 10.12
CA ILE A 111 7.92 0.67 9.76
C ILE A 111 7.96 -0.74 10.36
N MET A 112 9.07 -1.46 10.24
CA MET A 112 9.19 -2.82 10.78
C MET A 112 9.03 -2.86 12.30
N LYS A 113 9.60 -1.90 13.03
CA LYS A 113 9.37 -1.76 14.48
C LYS A 113 7.91 -1.50 14.80
N TYR A 114 7.25 -0.62 14.02
CA TYR A 114 5.82 -0.34 14.16
C TYR A 114 4.98 -1.61 13.95
N ILE A 115 5.20 -2.32 12.84
CA ILE A 115 4.49 -3.56 12.52
C ILE A 115 4.71 -4.62 13.61
N ASP A 116 5.96 -4.84 14.05
CA ASP A 116 6.28 -5.78 15.14
C ASP A 116 5.51 -5.43 16.42
N SER A 117 5.41 -4.14 16.75
CA SER A 117 4.66 -3.69 17.94
C SER A 117 3.16 -4.00 17.84
N LYS A 118 2.59 -3.97 16.63
CA LYS A 118 1.18 -4.27 16.38
C LYS A 118 0.91 -5.77 16.42
N VAL A 119 1.74 -6.57 15.76
CA VAL A 119 1.58 -8.02 15.68
C VAL A 119 1.84 -8.67 17.04
N ASN A 120 2.91 -8.30 17.72
CA ASN A 120 3.32 -8.91 18.98
C ASN A 120 2.72 -8.24 20.22
N LYS A 121 1.87 -7.22 20.07
CA LYS A 121 1.22 -6.48 21.17
C LYS A 121 2.21 -6.00 22.24
N LYS A 122 3.44 -5.67 21.83
CA LYS A 122 4.51 -5.13 22.66
C LYS A 122 4.37 -3.60 22.78
N GLN A 123 5.41 -2.96 23.30
CA GLN A 123 5.48 -1.50 23.43
C GLN A 123 4.97 -0.78 22.18
N VAL A 124 4.05 0.18 22.36
CA VAL A 124 3.44 0.92 21.24
C VAL A 124 4.50 1.74 20.52
N TYR A 125 4.77 1.38 19.28
CA TYR A 125 5.59 2.16 18.37
C TYR A 125 4.68 3.04 17.51
N LYS A 126 5.12 4.25 17.18
CA LYS A 126 4.40 5.16 16.28
C LYS A 126 5.16 5.31 14.98
N LEU A 127 4.44 5.40 13.89
CA LEU A 127 5.01 5.80 12.61
C LEU A 127 5.52 7.26 12.67
N PRO A 128 6.49 7.63 11.81
CA PRO A 128 6.91 9.01 11.66
C PRO A 128 5.72 9.95 11.39
N GLU A 129 5.73 11.15 11.99
CA GLU A 129 4.60 12.10 11.91
C GLU A 129 4.28 12.58 10.47
N ASP A 130 5.28 12.57 9.60
CA ASP A 130 5.15 12.93 8.19
C ASP A 130 4.53 11.82 7.34
N MET A 131 4.42 10.61 7.85
CA MET A 131 3.81 9.47 7.15
C MET A 131 2.29 9.49 7.28
N LYS A 132 1.62 10.02 6.27
CA LYS A 132 0.15 10.01 6.19
C LYS A 132 -0.35 8.59 5.88
N THR A 133 -1.24 8.06 6.71
CA THR A 133 -1.83 6.74 6.52
C THR A 133 -3.34 6.81 6.26
N TYR A 134 -3.88 5.75 5.64
CA TYR A 134 -5.31 5.60 5.39
C TYR A 134 -5.67 4.11 5.23
N THR A 135 -6.97 3.82 5.23
CA THR A 135 -7.49 2.44 5.11
C THR A 135 -7.99 2.10 3.70
N ALA A 136 -7.77 2.99 2.73
CA ALA A 136 -8.24 2.84 1.35
C ALA A 136 -9.72 2.36 1.29
N ASN A 137 -10.00 1.34 0.49
CA ASN A 137 -11.33 0.77 0.33
C ASN A 137 -11.72 -0.25 1.40
N PHE A 138 -10.83 -0.59 2.34
CA PHE A 138 -11.06 -1.64 3.32
C PHE A 138 -12.36 -1.49 4.12
N LYS A 139 -12.74 -0.26 4.49
CA LYS A 139 -13.98 0.03 5.22
C LYS A 139 -15.20 0.21 4.32
N LYS A 140 -15.00 0.55 3.04
CA LYS A 140 -16.09 0.94 2.14
C LYS A 140 -16.46 -0.15 1.15
N GLY A 141 -15.50 -1.01 0.75
CA GLY A 141 -15.68 -1.96 -0.35
C GLY A 141 -15.87 -1.28 -1.70
N LEU A 142 -15.97 -2.07 -2.77
CA LEU A 142 -16.16 -1.57 -4.15
C LEU A 142 -17.56 -1.01 -4.42
N TYR A 143 -18.58 -1.44 -3.67
CA TYR A 143 -19.99 -1.28 -4.03
C TYR A 143 -20.86 -0.52 -3.03
N LYS A 144 -20.29 0.12 -2.02
CA LYS A 144 -21.09 1.04 -1.18
C LYS A 144 -21.24 2.39 -1.86
N LYS A 145 -22.41 2.55 -2.49
CA LYS A 145 -22.91 3.85 -2.95
C LYS A 145 -23.11 4.82 -1.79
#